data_382464ccf8fe972cb01c2f04ebed0ec6
#
_entry.id   382464ccf8fe972cb01c2f04ebed0ec6
#
_cell.length_a   1.000
_cell.length_b   1.000
_cell.length_c   1.000
_cell.angle_alpha   90.00
_cell.angle_beta   90.00
_cell.angle_gamma   90.00
#
_symmetry.space_group_name_H-M   'P 1'
#
loop_
_entity.id
_entity.type
_entity.pdbx_description
1 polymer ?
#
loop_
_entity_poly.entity_id
_entity_poly.type
_entity_poly.pdbx_seq_one_letter_code
_entity_poly.pdbx_strand_id
1 'polypeptide(L)'
;EMSQSPLGLSEDLLKRILYLLGALVIFRLGTHIVIPFISQTALASLVEDNRDGILGMFNMFSGGALERLSIFTLGIMPYISSSIIMTLMTSVVPHFEQLKKEGERGRRKITQYTRMGCVFLAVFQSYGISIALQSQSGGGVALVTNPGLTFSFVTVVTLTTGTLFLMWLGEQISEKGVGNGISMIIFAGIVAGLPVSLGNTLSMVSTGELSVFAVMLILIMAFLVMGFIVFMERGQRRITVNYAKRQQGRKMVGGQSSYLPLKINMAGVIPPIFASSIILFPATLGGWFSQTEGLGWLANITSSLSPGQPLYIMFYASAIMFFAFFYTALTFNAKDTADNL
;
A
#
# COMPACT_ATOMS: atom_id res chain seq x y z
N GLU A 1 -27.43 30.16 -6.54
CA GLU A 1 -26.34 30.34 -7.54
C GLU A 1 -25.11 29.64 -7.01
N MET A 2 -24.84 28.42 -7.51
CA MET A 2 -23.55 27.75 -7.22
C MET A 2 -22.48 28.49 -8.01
N SER A 3 -21.56 29.13 -7.30
CA SER A 3 -20.39 29.77 -7.90
C SER A 3 -19.54 28.65 -8.56
N GLN A 4 -19.55 28.64 -9.87
CA GLN A 4 -18.72 27.72 -10.63
C GLN A 4 -17.28 28.27 -10.62
N SER A 5 -16.34 27.48 -10.10
CA SER A 5 -14.91 27.78 -10.23
C SER A 5 -14.53 27.82 -11.72
N PRO A 6 -13.44 28.51 -12.10
CA PRO A 6 -12.97 28.61 -13.49
C PRO A 6 -12.67 27.26 -14.17
N LEU A 7 -12.66 26.17 -13.41
CA LEU A 7 -12.49 24.78 -13.89
C LEU A 7 -13.82 24.01 -14.02
N GLY A 8 -15.00 24.62 -13.79
CA GLY A 8 -16.32 23.94 -13.87
C GLY A 8 -16.56 22.90 -12.76
N LEU A 9 -15.71 22.87 -11.72
CA LEU A 9 -15.84 21.98 -10.57
C LEU A 9 -16.68 22.65 -9.48
N SER A 10 -17.46 21.86 -8.73
CA SER A 10 -18.13 22.36 -7.53
C SER A 10 -17.08 22.82 -6.50
N GLU A 11 -17.33 23.89 -5.76
CA GLU A 11 -16.39 24.42 -4.75
C GLU A 11 -15.96 23.36 -3.74
N ASP A 12 -16.86 22.46 -3.35
CA ASP A 12 -16.55 21.36 -2.43
C ASP A 12 -15.56 20.36 -3.01
N LEU A 13 -15.69 20.02 -4.29
CA LEU A 13 -14.76 19.12 -4.95
C LEU A 13 -13.37 19.75 -5.08
N LEU A 14 -13.30 21.03 -5.41
CA LEU A 14 -12.04 21.77 -5.49
C LEU A 14 -11.33 21.81 -4.14
N LYS A 15 -12.06 22.11 -3.05
CA LYS A 15 -11.51 22.10 -1.68
C LYS A 15 -10.94 20.72 -1.29
N ARG A 16 -11.65 19.64 -1.63
CA ARG A 16 -11.20 18.26 -1.37
C ARG A 16 -9.94 17.90 -2.16
N ILE A 17 -9.86 18.29 -3.43
CA ILE A 17 -8.67 18.08 -4.28
C ILE A 17 -7.49 18.89 -3.74
N LEU A 18 -7.67 20.16 -3.39
CA LEU A 18 -6.61 20.99 -2.84
C LEU A 18 -6.10 20.44 -1.50
N TYR A 19 -7.01 19.95 -0.64
CA TYR A 19 -6.61 19.28 0.59
C TYR A 19 -5.76 18.04 0.34
N LEU A 20 -6.18 17.19 -0.62
CA LEU A 20 -5.43 16.01 -1.02
C LEU A 20 -4.03 16.39 -1.53
N LEU A 21 -3.93 17.35 -2.44
CA LEU A 21 -2.63 17.82 -2.98
C LEU A 21 -1.73 18.37 -1.85
N GLY A 22 -2.27 19.17 -0.95
CA GLY A 22 -1.53 19.67 0.23
C GLY A 22 -1.00 18.55 1.12
N ALA A 23 -1.82 17.53 1.39
CA ALA A 23 -1.41 16.37 2.17
C ALA A 23 -0.31 15.55 1.46
N LEU A 24 -0.38 15.39 0.14
CA LEU A 24 0.66 14.71 -0.64
C LEU A 24 1.98 15.49 -0.68
N VAL A 25 1.92 16.82 -0.71
CA VAL A 25 3.13 17.67 -0.56
C VAL A 25 3.78 17.46 0.81
N ILE A 26 3.00 17.43 1.89
CA ILE A 26 3.51 17.14 3.24
C ILE A 26 4.14 15.76 3.30
N PHE A 27 3.49 14.74 2.72
CA PHE A 27 4.06 13.40 2.60
C PHE A 27 5.41 13.46 1.88
N ARG A 28 5.49 14.13 0.74
CA ARG A 28 6.72 14.21 -0.06
C ARG A 28 7.84 14.94 0.67
N LEU A 29 7.55 16.02 1.37
CA LEU A 29 8.52 16.72 2.22
C LEU A 29 9.10 15.80 3.29
N GLY A 30 8.26 15.04 3.98
CA GLY A 30 8.69 14.10 5.01
C GLY A 30 9.58 12.96 4.49
N THR A 31 9.45 12.54 3.23
CA THR A 31 10.35 11.53 2.63
C THR A 31 11.79 12.05 2.44
N HIS A 32 12.04 13.34 2.59
CA HIS A 32 13.37 13.95 2.50
C HIS A 32 14.00 14.25 3.87
N ILE A 33 13.26 14.08 4.96
CA ILE A 33 13.79 14.29 6.32
C ILE A 33 14.47 12.99 6.76
N VAL A 34 15.79 13.00 6.81
CA VAL A 34 16.62 11.82 7.15
C VAL A 34 16.66 11.59 8.65
N ILE A 35 16.78 10.31 9.04
CA ILE A 35 16.98 9.92 10.45
C ILE A 35 18.34 10.44 10.92
N PRO A 36 18.46 11.02 12.14
CA PRO A 36 19.72 11.50 12.66
C PRO A 36 20.73 10.35 12.86
N PHE A 37 22.03 10.69 12.89
CA PHE A 37 23.17 9.79 13.07
C PHE A 37 23.47 8.83 11.90
N ILE A 38 22.96 9.07 10.70
CA ILE A 38 23.24 8.28 9.50
C ILE A 38 24.22 9.01 8.58
N SER A 39 25.25 8.29 8.13
CA SER A 39 26.22 8.76 7.16
C SER A 39 25.64 8.71 5.75
N GLN A 40 25.45 9.87 5.11
CA GLN A 40 24.90 9.98 3.77
C GLN A 40 25.80 9.32 2.70
N THR A 41 27.11 9.37 2.88
CA THR A 41 28.09 8.77 1.96
C THR A 41 28.06 7.25 1.97
N ALA A 42 27.99 6.66 3.17
CA ALA A 42 27.87 5.20 3.33
C ALA A 42 26.50 4.70 2.84
N LEU A 43 25.44 5.51 2.99
CA LEU A 43 24.11 5.18 2.53
C LEU A 43 24.03 5.12 1.00
N ALA A 44 24.64 6.09 0.31
CA ALA A 44 24.62 6.14 -1.15
C ALA A 44 25.25 4.89 -1.78
N SER A 45 26.38 4.41 -1.25
CA SER A 45 27.03 3.19 -1.74
C SER A 45 26.20 1.92 -1.48
N LEU A 46 25.55 1.82 -0.31
CA LEU A 46 24.70 0.67 0.00
C LEU A 46 23.44 0.60 -0.87
N VAL A 47 22.87 1.74 -1.20
CA VAL A 47 21.68 1.82 -2.06
C VAL A 47 22.00 1.38 -3.48
N GLU A 48 23.16 1.76 -4.00
CA GLU A 48 23.60 1.40 -5.34
C GLU A 48 23.78 -0.13 -5.49
N ASP A 49 24.31 -0.78 -4.46
CA ASP A 49 24.55 -2.23 -4.44
C ASP A 49 23.23 -3.06 -4.30
N ASN A 50 22.14 -2.50 -3.79
CA ASN A 50 20.92 -3.23 -3.43
C ASN A 50 19.65 -2.77 -4.20
N ARG A 51 19.79 -2.07 -5.29
CA ARG A 51 18.64 -1.52 -6.05
C ARG A 51 17.67 -2.57 -6.60
N ASP A 52 18.18 -3.74 -6.99
CA ASP A 52 17.42 -4.75 -7.73
C ASP A 52 16.73 -5.80 -6.82
N GLY A 53 16.82 -5.65 -5.50
CA GLY A 53 16.30 -6.61 -4.52
C GLY A 53 14.92 -6.25 -3.95
N ILE A 54 14.52 -7.01 -2.93
CA ILE A 54 13.29 -6.77 -2.13
C ILE A 54 13.26 -5.36 -1.55
N LEU A 55 14.42 -4.82 -1.19
CA LEU A 55 14.56 -3.43 -0.71
C LEU A 55 14.15 -2.40 -1.75
N GLY A 56 14.43 -2.65 -3.05
CA GLY A 56 13.98 -1.79 -4.14
C GLY A 56 12.45 -1.73 -4.26
N MET A 57 11.76 -2.87 -4.11
CA MET A 57 10.29 -2.87 -4.07
C MET A 57 9.75 -2.09 -2.86
N PHE A 58 10.32 -2.32 -1.67
CA PHE A 58 9.91 -1.58 -0.48
C PHE A 58 10.13 -0.08 -0.65
N ASN A 59 11.24 0.32 -1.26
CA ASN A 59 11.55 1.70 -1.58
C ASN A 59 10.51 2.33 -2.52
N MET A 60 10.01 1.57 -3.50
CA MET A 60 8.95 2.02 -4.40
C MET A 60 7.65 2.33 -3.66
N PHE A 61 7.21 1.47 -2.72
CA PHE A 61 6.01 1.72 -1.92
C PHE A 61 6.17 2.86 -0.91
N SER A 62 7.39 3.08 -0.41
CA SER A 62 7.70 4.18 0.51
C SER A 62 7.97 5.52 -0.19
N GLY A 63 7.97 5.54 -1.52
CA GLY A 63 8.23 6.76 -2.30
C GLY A 63 9.68 7.26 -2.24
N GLY A 64 10.64 6.35 -2.15
CA GLY A 64 12.07 6.67 -2.01
C GLY A 64 12.50 7.00 -0.57
N ALA A 65 11.63 6.78 0.40
CA ALA A 65 11.94 7.05 1.81
C ALA A 65 12.96 6.08 2.40
N LEU A 66 12.98 4.82 1.95
CA LEU A 66 13.96 3.82 2.39
C LEU A 66 15.36 4.13 1.87
N GLU A 67 15.48 4.50 0.60
CA GLU A 67 16.75 4.88 -0.04
C GLU A 67 17.43 6.04 0.67
N ARG A 68 16.65 6.93 1.28
CA ARG A 68 17.16 8.08 2.04
C ARG A 68 17.19 7.84 3.55
N LEU A 69 16.72 6.69 4.03
CA LEU A 69 16.47 6.43 5.45
C LEU A 69 15.75 7.61 6.13
N SER A 70 14.62 8.00 5.57
CA SER A 70 13.82 9.12 6.07
C SER A 70 12.94 8.69 7.25
N ILE A 71 12.30 9.65 7.90
CA ILE A 71 11.31 9.40 8.96
C ILE A 71 10.15 8.52 8.49
N PHE A 72 9.89 8.44 7.18
CA PHE A 72 8.85 7.61 6.56
C PHE A 72 9.41 6.31 5.95
N THR A 73 10.58 5.86 6.37
CA THR A 73 11.21 4.62 5.87
C THR A 73 10.29 3.41 5.98
N LEU A 74 9.59 3.21 7.09
CA LEU A 74 8.58 2.16 7.25
C LEU A 74 7.33 2.38 6.40
N GLY A 75 7.11 3.61 5.95
CA GLY A 75 5.92 3.97 5.21
C GLY A 75 4.64 3.64 5.97
N ILE A 76 3.63 3.17 5.23
CA ILE A 76 2.32 2.78 5.73
C ILE A 76 2.20 1.26 5.96
N MET A 77 3.27 0.49 5.71
CA MET A 77 3.28 -0.97 5.77
C MET A 77 2.84 -1.54 7.13
N PRO A 78 3.28 -1.04 8.30
CA PRO A 78 2.83 -1.55 9.60
C PRO A 78 1.31 -1.42 9.77
N TYR A 79 0.72 -0.35 9.25
CA TYR A 79 -0.73 -0.15 9.28
C TYR A 79 -1.47 -1.14 8.38
N ILE A 80 -0.96 -1.37 7.16
CA ILE A 80 -1.55 -2.35 6.23
C ILE A 80 -1.51 -3.75 6.84
N SER A 81 -0.35 -4.17 7.38
CA SER A 81 -0.20 -5.46 8.04
C SER A 81 -1.16 -5.61 9.23
N SER A 82 -1.28 -4.59 10.06
CA SER A 82 -2.23 -4.58 11.17
C SER A 82 -3.69 -4.66 10.69
N SER A 83 -4.04 -3.93 9.64
CA SER A 83 -5.37 -3.96 9.03
C SER A 83 -5.72 -5.33 8.46
N ILE A 84 -4.74 -6.02 7.83
CA ILE A 84 -4.90 -7.39 7.35
C ILE A 84 -5.19 -8.34 8.52
N ILE A 85 -4.35 -8.29 9.56
CA ILE A 85 -4.50 -9.12 10.74
C ILE A 85 -5.89 -8.91 11.37
N MET A 86 -6.31 -7.67 11.53
CA MET A 86 -7.64 -7.37 12.08
C MET A 86 -8.77 -7.84 11.17
N THR A 87 -8.65 -7.72 9.86
CA THR A 87 -9.63 -8.25 8.91
C THR A 87 -9.76 -9.77 9.00
N LEU A 88 -8.62 -10.48 9.11
CA LEU A 88 -8.60 -11.92 9.33
C LEU A 88 -9.24 -12.28 10.68
N MET A 89 -8.90 -11.55 11.74
CA MET A 89 -9.45 -11.78 13.09
C MET A 89 -10.98 -11.57 13.13
N THR A 90 -11.52 -10.63 12.36
CA THR A 90 -12.99 -10.44 12.28
C THR A 90 -13.73 -11.59 11.61
N SER A 91 -13.04 -12.45 10.87
CA SER A 91 -13.64 -13.64 10.24
C SER A 91 -13.45 -14.91 11.04
N VAL A 92 -12.40 -14.99 11.88
CA VAL A 92 -12.03 -16.21 12.62
C VAL A 92 -12.50 -16.18 14.08
N VAL A 93 -12.45 -14.98 14.71
CA VAL A 93 -12.74 -14.84 16.15
C VAL A 93 -14.18 -14.34 16.36
N PRO A 94 -15.05 -15.12 17.02
CA PRO A 94 -16.47 -14.76 17.22
C PRO A 94 -16.69 -13.40 17.88
N HIS A 95 -15.80 -12.98 18.77
CA HIS A 95 -15.89 -11.69 19.43
C HIS A 95 -15.77 -10.52 18.44
N PHE A 96 -14.81 -10.58 17.49
CA PHE A 96 -14.65 -9.55 16.47
C PHE A 96 -15.73 -9.60 15.39
N GLU A 97 -16.28 -10.80 15.12
CA GLU A 97 -17.45 -10.95 14.24
C GLU A 97 -18.69 -10.25 14.84
N GLN A 98 -18.92 -10.40 16.14
CA GLN A 98 -19.99 -9.69 16.84
C GLN A 98 -19.80 -8.18 16.78
N LEU A 99 -18.57 -7.68 17.03
CA LEU A 99 -18.26 -6.26 16.89
C LEU A 99 -18.54 -5.73 15.47
N LYS A 100 -18.26 -6.52 14.43
CA LYS A 100 -18.59 -6.16 13.05
C LYS A 100 -20.09 -6.00 12.84
N LYS A 101 -20.92 -6.82 13.52
CA LYS A 101 -22.39 -6.78 13.46
C LYS A 101 -22.99 -5.60 14.25
N GLU A 102 -22.27 -5.02 15.22
CA GLU A 102 -22.70 -3.84 15.99
C GLU A 102 -22.73 -2.53 15.15
N GLY A 103 -22.40 -2.57 13.87
CA GLY A 103 -22.41 -1.41 12.96
C GLY A 103 -21.31 -0.40 13.26
N GLU A 104 -21.66 0.91 13.26
CA GLU A 104 -20.69 2.02 13.42
C GLU A 104 -19.88 1.94 14.71
N ARG A 105 -20.47 1.54 15.80
CA ARG A 105 -19.81 1.43 17.12
C ARG A 105 -18.74 0.35 17.12
N GLY A 106 -19.05 -0.81 16.60
CA GLY A 106 -18.12 -1.92 16.46
C GLY A 106 -16.98 -1.61 15.48
N ARG A 107 -17.30 -0.94 14.36
CA ARG A 107 -16.32 -0.50 13.37
C ARG A 107 -15.28 0.45 13.97
N ARG A 108 -15.70 1.39 14.82
CA ARG A 108 -14.77 2.28 15.53
C ARG A 108 -13.83 1.52 16.47
N LYS A 109 -14.32 0.50 17.18
CA LYS A 109 -13.49 -0.35 18.04
C LYS A 109 -12.47 -1.16 17.23
N ILE A 110 -12.89 -1.76 16.11
CA ILE A 110 -11.99 -2.48 15.20
C ILE A 110 -10.88 -1.55 14.68
N THR A 111 -11.21 -0.31 14.30
CA THR A 111 -10.22 0.68 13.88
C THR A 111 -9.24 1.01 15.01
N GLN A 112 -9.70 1.12 16.27
CA GLN A 112 -8.82 1.33 17.42
C GLN A 112 -7.83 0.16 17.61
N TYR A 113 -8.30 -1.09 17.50
CA TYR A 113 -7.42 -2.27 17.57
C TYR A 113 -6.41 -2.29 16.41
N THR A 114 -6.82 -1.90 15.21
CA THR A 114 -5.91 -1.77 14.06
C THR A 114 -4.82 -0.72 14.33
N ARG A 115 -5.16 0.42 14.91
CA ARG A 115 -4.18 1.46 15.28
C ARG A 115 -3.21 0.96 16.35
N MET A 116 -3.70 0.28 17.40
CA MET A 116 -2.84 -0.31 18.42
C MET A 116 -1.90 -1.37 17.86
N GLY A 117 -2.41 -2.26 17.00
CA GLY A 117 -1.60 -3.23 16.27
C GLY A 117 -0.54 -2.58 15.38
N CYS A 118 -0.89 -1.48 14.71
CA CYS A 118 0.06 -0.69 13.93
C CYS A 118 1.21 -0.14 14.79
N VAL A 119 0.92 0.43 15.96
CA VAL A 119 1.96 0.91 16.89
C VAL A 119 2.89 -0.21 17.29
N PHE A 120 2.35 -1.35 17.69
CA PHE A 120 3.15 -2.52 18.10
C PHE A 120 4.06 -3.00 16.96
N LEU A 121 3.52 -3.19 15.77
CA LEU A 121 4.28 -3.61 14.59
C LEU A 121 5.34 -2.57 14.19
N ALA A 122 5.00 -1.29 14.24
CA ALA A 122 5.94 -0.21 13.91
C ALA A 122 7.12 -0.16 14.88
N VAL A 123 6.90 -0.30 16.19
CA VAL A 123 7.97 -0.37 17.20
C VAL A 123 8.85 -1.59 16.95
N PHE A 124 8.27 -2.76 16.74
CA PHE A 124 8.99 -4.00 16.49
C PHE A 124 9.84 -3.92 15.22
N GLN A 125 9.27 -3.45 14.11
CA GLN A 125 9.99 -3.29 12.84
C GLN A 125 11.05 -2.20 12.91
N SER A 126 10.80 -1.07 13.58
CA SER A 126 11.78 -0.01 13.79
C SER A 126 13.00 -0.50 14.58
N TYR A 127 12.75 -1.31 15.61
CA TYR A 127 13.82 -1.90 16.40
C TYR A 127 14.69 -2.85 15.56
N GLY A 128 14.07 -3.72 14.76
CA GLY A 128 14.79 -4.58 13.84
C GLY A 128 15.64 -3.82 12.81
N ILE A 129 15.08 -2.77 12.21
CA ILE A 129 15.82 -1.87 11.30
C ILE A 129 17.01 -1.23 12.03
N SER A 130 16.81 -0.75 13.26
CA SER A 130 17.86 -0.13 14.03
C SER A 130 19.06 -1.07 14.26
N ILE A 131 18.81 -2.35 14.57
CA ILE A 131 19.88 -3.36 14.73
C ILE A 131 20.57 -3.62 13.39
N ALA A 132 19.77 -3.81 12.31
CA ALA A 132 20.30 -4.08 10.99
C ALA A 132 21.21 -2.94 10.48
N LEU A 133 20.83 -1.68 10.71
CA LEU A 133 21.61 -0.52 10.29
C LEU A 133 22.93 -0.39 11.07
N GLN A 134 22.98 -0.80 12.33
CA GLN A 134 24.21 -0.76 13.13
C GLN A 134 25.25 -1.80 12.69
N SER A 135 24.82 -2.91 12.09
CA SER A 135 25.69 -3.96 11.58
C SER A 135 26.20 -3.71 10.16
N GLN A 136 25.64 -2.72 9.45
CA GLN A 136 25.99 -2.44 8.07
C GLN A 136 27.06 -1.35 7.92
N SER A 137 27.94 -1.58 6.94
CA SER A 137 28.93 -0.59 6.50
C SER A 137 28.87 -0.47 4.98
N GLY A 138 28.90 0.76 4.47
CA GLY A 138 28.93 1.04 3.02
C GLY A 138 30.29 1.63 2.63
N GLY A 139 30.94 1.08 1.59
CA GLY A 139 32.23 1.58 1.12
C GLY A 139 33.33 1.62 2.18
N GLY A 140 33.28 0.73 3.18
CA GLY A 140 34.26 0.70 4.29
C GLY A 140 33.99 1.71 5.41
N VAL A 141 32.92 2.49 5.33
CA VAL A 141 32.49 3.44 6.37
C VAL A 141 31.27 2.90 7.09
N ALA A 142 31.27 2.98 8.42
CA ALA A 142 30.07 2.61 9.21
C ALA A 142 28.88 3.48 8.84
N LEU A 143 27.72 2.85 8.61
CA LEU A 143 26.49 3.55 8.23
C LEU A 143 26.00 4.46 9.37
N VAL A 144 26.15 4.02 10.62
CA VAL A 144 25.74 4.73 11.82
C VAL A 144 26.93 5.40 12.46
N THR A 145 26.89 6.72 12.62
CA THR A 145 27.99 7.51 13.21
C THR A 145 28.22 7.19 14.69
N ASN A 146 27.13 6.96 15.43
CA ASN A 146 27.20 6.64 16.88
C ASN A 146 26.32 5.39 17.14
N PRO A 147 26.87 4.17 16.98
CA PRO A 147 26.13 2.95 17.29
C PRO A 147 25.90 2.82 18.79
N GLY A 148 24.75 2.27 19.18
CA GLY A 148 24.39 2.03 20.57
C GLY A 148 22.92 2.23 20.89
N LEU A 149 22.56 2.11 22.18
CA LEU A 149 21.19 2.22 22.67
C LEU A 149 20.54 3.56 22.32
N THR A 150 21.32 4.66 22.33
CA THR A 150 20.82 6.00 21.97
C THR A 150 20.35 6.05 20.52
N PHE A 151 21.12 5.50 19.59
CA PHE A 151 20.71 5.41 18.19
C PHE A 151 19.45 4.55 18.04
N SER A 152 19.41 3.37 18.68
CA SER A 152 18.25 2.48 18.62
C SER A 152 16.99 3.18 19.14
N PHE A 153 17.08 3.86 20.27
CA PHE A 153 15.94 4.58 20.85
C PHE A 153 15.44 5.70 19.93
N VAL A 154 16.35 6.55 19.43
CA VAL A 154 16.00 7.65 18.53
C VAL A 154 15.38 7.11 17.23
N THR A 155 15.96 6.07 16.64
CA THR A 155 15.45 5.46 15.41
C THR A 155 14.06 4.87 15.61
N VAL A 156 13.83 4.12 16.70
CA VAL A 156 12.53 3.53 17.02
C VAL A 156 11.48 4.61 17.20
N VAL A 157 11.76 5.64 17.98
CA VAL A 157 10.81 6.74 18.20
C VAL A 157 10.53 7.49 16.90
N THR A 158 11.55 7.79 16.11
CA THR A 158 11.43 8.54 14.86
C THR A 158 10.59 7.78 13.81
N LEU A 159 10.92 6.52 13.55
CA LEU A 159 10.22 5.69 12.57
C LEU A 159 8.78 5.38 12.99
N THR A 160 8.57 5.07 14.26
CA THR A 160 7.22 4.82 14.78
C THR A 160 6.36 6.08 14.67
N THR A 161 6.89 7.24 15.06
CA THR A 161 6.17 8.51 14.94
C THR A 161 5.87 8.84 13.48
N GLY A 162 6.82 8.61 12.56
CA GLY A 162 6.61 8.78 11.12
C GLY A 162 5.47 7.92 10.59
N THR A 163 5.43 6.64 10.96
CA THR A 163 4.35 5.72 10.57
C THR A 163 2.99 6.15 11.12
N LEU A 164 2.93 6.56 12.40
CA LEU A 164 1.70 7.05 13.01
C LEU A 164 1.21 8.35 12.36
N PHE A 165 2.13 9.23 12.01
CA PHE A 165 1.81 10.45 11.26
C PHE A 165 1.22 10.12 9.88
N LEU A 166 1.81 9.17 9.14
CA LEU A 166 1.29 8.74 7.85
C LEU A 166 -0.09 8.08 7.96
N MET A 167 -0.30 7.27 9.00
CA MET A 167 -1.61 6.68 9.29
C MET A 167 -2.65 7.79 9.52
N TRP A 168 -2.34 8.76 10.40
CA TRP A 168 -3.21 9.90 10.65
C TRP A 168 -3.47 10.73 9.39
N LEU A 169 -2.43 10.99 8.59
CA LEU A 169 -2.54 11.73 7.34
C LEU A 169 -3.47 11.00 6.34
N GLY A 170 -3.33 9.67 6.21
CA GLY A 170 -4.20 8.84 5.37
C GLY A 170 -5.67 8.89 5.82
N GLU A 171 -5.93 8.88 7.12
CA GLU A 171 -7.27 9.05 7.67
C GLU A 171 -7.85 10.45 7.36
N GLN A 172 -7.06 11.50 7.52
CA GLN A 172 -7.47 12.87 7.19
C GLN A 172 -7.77 13.03 5.69
N ILE A 173 -6.98 12.42 4.81
CA ILE A 173 -7.27 12.41 3.36
C ILE A 173 -8.59 11.68 3.09
N SER A 174 -8.86 10.57 3.77
CA SER A 174 -10.11 9.82 3.61
C SER A 174 -11.34 10.61 4.07
N GLU A 175 -11.21 11.42 5.12
CA GLU A 175 -12.31 12.23 5.67
C GLU A 175 -12.55 13.52 4.86
N LYS A 176 -11.50 14.26 4.55
CA LYS A 176 -11.57 15.62 3.98
C LYS A 176 -11.17 15.69 2.51
N GLY A 177 -10.51 14.67 1.99
CA GLY A 177 -10.04 14.58 0.61
C GLY A 177 -10.98 13.78 -0.29
N VAL A 178 -10.38 13.06 -1.23
CA VAL A 178 -11.07 12.23 -2.24
C VAL A 178 -10.57 10.79 -2.14
N GLY A 179 -11.48 9.84 -2.03
CA GLY A 179 -11.18 8.40 -2.05
C GLY A 179 -10.53 7.88 -0.75
N ASN A 180 -9.80 6.78 -0.87
CA ASN A 180 -9.08 6.17 0.26
C ASN A 180 -7.70 6.82 0.41
N GLY A 181 -7.48 7.53 1.53
CA GLY A 181 -6.25 8.29 1.76
C GLY A 181 -5.00 7.43 1.82
N ILE A 182 -5.09 6.21 2.36
CA ILE A 182 -3.97 5.28 2.42
C ILE A 182 -3.54 4.88 1.01
N SER A 183 -4.49 4.52 0.15
CA SER A 183 -4.24 4.20 -1.24
C SER A 183 -3.65 5.38 -2.01
N MET A 184 -4.07 6.60 -1.68
CA MET A 184 -3.54 7.82 -2.30
C MET A 184 -2.09 8.10 -1.89
N ILE A 185 -1.71 7.82 -0.65
CA ILE A 185 -0.31 7.93 -0.21
C ILE A 185 0.57 6.91 -0.92
N ILE A 186 0.13 5.65 -1.04
CA ILE A 186 0.85 4.60 -1.77
C ILE A 186 0.99 4.98 -3.25
N PHE A 187 -0.10 5.43 -3.88
CA PHE A 187 -0.08 5.91 -5.26
C PHE A 187 0.91 7.05 -5.47
N ALA A 188 0.92 8.04 -4.58
CA ALA A 188 1.86 9.15 -4.64
C ALA A 188 3.31 8.69 -4.50
N GLY A 189 3.57 7.68 -3.63
CA GLY A 189 4.87 7.06 -3.49
C GLY A 189 5.37 6.43 -4.79
N ILE A 190 4.53 5.63 -5.43
CA ILE A 190 4.85 4.95 -6.70
C ILE A 190 5.08 5.97 -7.83
N VAL A 191 4.16 6.92 -7.99
CA VAL A 191 4.24 7.94 -9.05
C VAL A 191 5.45 8.85 -8.88
N ALA A 192 5.88 9.12 -7.65
CA ALA A 192 7.07 9.93 -7.39
C ALA A 192 8.37 9.32 -7.93
N GLY A 193 8.43 8.01 -8.14
CA GLY A 193 9.55 7.31 -8.77
C GLY A 193 9.56 7.38 -10.31
N LEU A 194 8.42 7.64 -10.94
CA LEU A 194 8.29 7.62 -12.41
C LEU A 194 9.24 8.59 -13.14
N PRO A 195 9.40 9.88 -12.74
CA PRO A 195 10.29 10.78 -13.42
C PRO A 195 11.74 10.30 -13.45
N VAL A 196 12.21 9.74 -12.33
CA VAL A 196 13.57 9.21 -12.21
C VAL A 196 13.75 7.98 -13.09
N SER A 197 12.77 7.05 -13.07
CA SER A 197 12.79 5.85 -13.92
C SER A 197 12.78 6.19 -15.42
N LEU A 198 11.99 7.18 -15.82
CA LEU A 198 11.98 7.67 -17.20
C LEU A 198 13.32 8.31 -17.58
N GLY A 199 13.92 9.12 -16.69
CA GLY A 199 15.23 9.70 -16.89
C GLY A 199 16.32 8.64 -17.08
N ASN A 200 16.33 7.61 -16.24
CA ASN A 200 17.27 6.48 -16.35
C ASN A 200 17.07 5.72 -17.67
N THR A 201 15.82 5.44 -18.05
CA THR A 201 15.53 4.77 -19.33
C THR A 201 16.02 5.58 -20.53
N LEU A 202 15.84 6.90 -20.53
CA LEU A 202 16.34 7.78 -21.57
C LEU A 202 17.88 7.83 -21.60
N SER A 203 18.54 7.81 -20.45
CA SER A 203 20.00 7.72 -20.37
C SER A 203 20.53 6.41 -20.93
N MET A 204 19.88 5.26 -20.66
CA MET A 204 20.23 3.94 -21.22
C MET A 204 20.06 3.92 -22.75
N VAL A 205 19.11 4.68 -23.28
CA VAL A 205 19.00 4.86 -24.75
C VAL A 205 20.15 5.68 -25.30
N SER A 206 20.57 6.74 -24.61
CA SER A 206 21.66 7.61 -25.05
C SER A 206 23.03 6.90 -24.98
N THR A 207 23.22 5.96 -24.03
CA THR A 207 24.42 5.13 -23.93
C THR A 207 24.45 3.94 -24.91
N GLY A 208 23.32 3.67 -25.58
CA GLY A 208 23.18 2.55 -26.54
C GLY A 208 22.91 1.20 -25.90
N GLU A 209 22.68 1.12 -24.62
CA GLU A 209 22.32 -0.12 -23.91
C GLU A 209 20.90 -0.58 -24.27
N LEU A 210 19.98 0.36 -24.53
CA LEU A 210 18.62 0.09 -24.97
C LEU A 210 18.34 0.72 -26.33
N SER A 211 17.72 -0.05 -27.23
CA SER A 211 17.26 0.50 -28.50
C SER A 211 16.00 1.36 -28.32
N VAL A 212 15.88 2.45 -29.09
CA VAL A 212 14.69 3.30 -29.12
C VAL A 212 13.42 2.49 -29.36
N PHE A 213 13.51 1.45 -30.21
CA PHE A 213 12.40 0.55 -30.51
C PHE A 213 11.94 -0.24 -29.28
N ALA A 214 12.87 -0.73 -28.44
CA ALA A 214 12.54 -1.42 -27.19
C ALA A 214 11.79 -0.49 -26.22
N VAL A 215 12.20 0.76 -26.08
CA VAL A 215 11.51 1.73 -25.21
C VAL A 215 10.11 2.02 -25.72
N MET A 216 9.93 2.20 -27.03
CA MET A 216 8.59 2.37 -27.62
C MET A 216 7.68 1.17 -27.36
N LEU A 217 8.21 -0.05 -27.48
CA LEU A 217 7.47 -1.29 -27.21
C LEU A 217 7.05 -1.36 -25.73
N ILE A 218 7.94 -1.02 -24.81
CA ILE A 218 7.64 -0.99 -23.35
C ILE A 218 6.53 0.04 -23.07
N LEU A 219 6.59 1.24 -23.65
CA LEU A 219 5.56 2.26 -23.45
C LEU A 219 4.19 1.80 -24.00
N ILE A 220 4.17 1.26 -25.22
CA ILE A 220 2.93 0.72 -25.81
C ILE A 220 2.35 -0.38 -24.94
N MET A 221 3.20 -1.29 -24.46
CA MET A 221 2.77 -2.38 -23.58
C MET A 221 2.22 -1.84 -22.24
N ALA A 222 2.86 -0.83 -21.66
CA ALA A 222 2.37 -0.18 -20.43
C ALA A 222 0.98 0.46 -20.63
N PHE A 223 0.75 1.15 -21.76
CA PHE A 223 -0.57 1.70 -22.08
C PHE A 223 -1.63 0.62 -22.32
N LEU A 224 -1.28 -0.48 -22.99
CA LEU A 224 -2.18 -1.61 -23.21
C LEU A 224 -2.59 -2.26 -21.89
N VAL A 225 -1.63 -2.53 -21.01
CA VAL A 225 -1.87 -3.12 -19.68
C VAL A 225 -2.76 -2.19 -18.85
N MET A 226 -2.45 -0.89 -18.84
CA MET A 226 -3.25 0.11 -18.12
C MET A 226 -4.68 0.16 -18.64
N GLY A 227 -4.86 0.18 -19.97
CA GLY A 227 -6.17 0.14 -20.61
C GLY A 227 -6.95 -1.13 -20.27
N PHE A 228 -6.29 -2.30 -20.27
CA PHE A 228 -6.88 -3.56 -19.88
C PHE A 228 -7.33 -3.57 -18.41
N ILE A 229 -6.49 -3.08 -17.49
CA ILE A 229 -6.85 -2.98 -16.07
C ILE A 229 -8.06 -2.07 -15.87
N VAL A 230 -8.10 -0.90 -16.51
CA VAL A 230 -9.25 0.02 -16.43
C VAL A 230 -10.51 -0.63 -17.00
N PHE A 231 -10.40 -1.35 -18.10
CA PHE A 231 -11.52 -2.09 -18.70
C PHE A 231 -12.08 -3.14 -17.73
N MET A 232 -11.23 -3.93 -17.10
CA MET A 232 -11.64 -4.94 -16.13
C MET A 232 -12.24 -4.33 -14.84
N GLU A 233 -11.66 -3.25 -14.33
CA GLU A 233 -12.16 -2.54 -13.12
C GLU A 233 -13.52 -1.88 -13.34
N ARG A 234 -13.81 -1.44 -14.56
CA ARG A 234 -15.13 -0.88 -14.93
C ARG A 234 -16.15 -1.95 -15.27
N GLY A 235 -15.73 -3.20 -15.46
CA GLY A 235 -16.61 -4.32 -15.79
C GLY A 235 -17.65 -4.56 -14.69
N GLN A 236 -18.94 -4.56 -15.08
CA GLN A 236 -20.06 -4.80 -14.17
C GLN A 236 -21.00 -5.86 -14.76
N ARG A 237 -21.38 -6.81 -13.92
CA ARG A 237 -22.49 -7.73 -14.23
C ARG A 237 -23.78 -7.11 -13.73
N ARG A 238 -24.71 -6.83 -14.64
CA ARG A 238 -26.02 -6.26 -14.32
C ARG A 238 -27.03 -7.39 -14.13
N ILE A 239 -27.57 -7.51 -12.92
CA ILE A 239 -28.66 -8.45 -12.60
C ILE A 239 -29.95 -7.66 -12.60
N THR A 240 -30.92 -8.10 -13.40
CA THR A 240 -32.26 -7.49 -13.46
C THR A 240 -33.05 -7.84 -12.21
N VAL A 241 -33.50 -6.82 -11.48
CA VAL A 241 -34.39 -6.96 -10.33
C VAL A 241 -35.76 -6.43 -10.74
N ASN A 242 -36.76 -7.31 -10.75
CA ASN A 242 -38.12 -6.96 -11.06
C ASN A 242 -38.88 -6.68 -9.75
N TYR A 243 -39.24 -5.43 -9.52
CA TYR A 243 -40.10 -5.08 -8.40
C TYR A 243 -41.56 -5.47 -8.69
N ALA A 244 -42.25 -5.98 -7.67
CA ALA A 244 -43.65 -6.33 -7.76
C ALA A 244 -44.51 -5.08 -8.16
N LYS A 245 -45.49 -5.29 -9.04
CA LYS A 245 -46.42 -4.23 -9.43
C LYS A 245 -47.22 -3.78 -8.20
N ARG A 246 -47.13 -2.50 -7.83
CA ARG A 246 -47.91 -1.92 -6.74
C ARG A 246 -49.24 -1.40 -7.27
N GLN A 247 -50.32 -1.81 -6.64
CA GLN A 247 -51.67 -1.28 -6.93
C GLN A 247 -51.84 0.02 -6.13
N GLN A 248 -51.93 1.15 -6.81
CA GLN A 248 -52.21 2.45 -6.20
C GLN A 248 -53.63 2.88 -6.58
N GLY A 249 -54.55 2.55 -5.74
CA GLY A 249 -55.98 2.75 -6.02
C GLY A 249 -56.47 1.84 -7.17
N ARG A 250 -57.16 2.41 -8.19
CA ARG A 250 -57.68 1.70 -9.38
C ARG A 250 -56.68 1.52 -10.51
N LYS A 251 -55.47 2.09 -10.41
CA LYS A 251 -54.41 2.02 -11.45
C LYS A 251 -53.29 1.08 -11.00
N MET A 252 -52.96 0.10 -11.85
CA MET A 252 -51.73 -0.67 -11.73
C MET A 252 -50.56 0.19 -12.23
N VAL A 253 -49.68 0.61 -11.33
CA VAL A 253 -48.42 1.23 -11.70
C VAL A 253 -47.46 0.09 -12.02
N GLY A 254 -46.95 0.06 -13.27
CA GLY A 254 -46.00 -0.95 -13.74
C GLY A 254 -44.74 -0.93 -12.90
N GLY A 255 -44.31 -2.11 -12.43
CA GLY A 255 -43.07 -2.24 -11.70
C GLY A 255 -41.90 -1.75 -12.57
N GLN A 256 -41.10 -0.83 -12.05
CA GLN A 256 -39.85 -0.44 -12.69
C GLN A 256 -38.86 -1.57 -12.51
N SER A 257 -38.28 -2.08 -13.59
CA SER A 257 -37.17 -2.97 -13.54
C SER A 257 -35.89 -2.16 -13.24
N SER A 258 -35.22 -2.47 -12.15
CA SER A 258 -33.93 -1.90 -11.79
C SER A 258 -32.83 -2.94 -12.02
N TYR A 259 -31.59 -2.46 -12.16
CA TYR A 259 -30.42 -3.35 -12.31
C TYR A 259 -29.56 -3.25 -11.05
N LEU A 260 -29.19 -4.41 -10.48
CA LEU A 260 -28.18 -4.49 -9.44
C LEU A 260 -26.80 -4.59 -10.11
N PRO A 261 -25.94 -3.54 -10.04
CA PRO A 261 -24.61 -3.61 -10.64
C PRO A 261 -23.65 -4.34 -9.69
N LEU A 262 -23.17 -5.51 -10.09
CA LEU A 262 -22.11 -6.24 -9.41
C LEU A 262 -20.79 -6.03 -10.16
N LYS A 263 -19.78 -5.46 -9.51
CA LYS A 263 -18.44 -5.35 -10.09
C LYS A 263 -17.83 -6.74 -10.28
N ILE A 264 -17.12 -6.97 -11.39
CA ILE A 264 -16.40 -8.21 -11.65
C ILE A 264 -15.29 -8.37 -10.62
N ASN A 265 -14.54 -7.30 -10.35
CA ASN A 265 -13.53 -7.25 -9.30
C ASN A 265 -14.06 -6.44 -8.11
N MET A 266 -14.64 -7.13 -7.11
CA MET A 266 -15.12 -6.48 -5.88
C MET A 266 -13.99 -6.17 -4.90
N ALA A 267 -12.89 -6.90 -4.98
CA ALA A 267 -11.75 -6.73 -4.09
C ALA A 267 -10.86 -5.53 -4.48
N GLY A 268 -10.92 -5.07 -5.73
CA GLY A 268 -10.13 -3.94 -6.22
C GLY A 268 -8.62 -4.18 -6.13
N VAL A 269 -7.89 -3.17 -5.67
CA VAL A 269 -6.42 -3.20 -5.48
C VAL A 269 -5.96 -3.72 -4.11
N ILE A 270 -6.87 -4.12 -3.23
CA ILE A 270 -6.53 -4.58 -1.88
C ILE A 270 -5.74 -5.90 -1.88
N PRO A 271 -6.09 -6.94 -2.67
CA PRO A 271 -5.38 -8.21 -2.68
C PRO A 271 -3.89 -8.10 -3.06
N PRO A 272 -3.46 -7.36 -4.09
CA PRO A 272 -2.05 -7.13 -4.37
C PRO A 272 -1.30 -6.47 -3.21
N ILE A 273 -1.92 -5.50 -2.52
CA ILE A 273 -1.34 -4.83 -1.37
C ILE A 273 -1.16 -5.82 -0.20
N PHE A 274 -2.13 -6.68 0.05
CA PHE A 274 -2.05 -7.73 1.06
C PHE A 274 -0.97 -8.75 0.75
N ALA A 275 -0.92 -9.24 -0.49
CA ALA A 275 0.08 -10.19 -0.95
C ALA A 275 1.50 -9.63 -0.80
N SER A 276 1.74 -8.38 -1.22
CA SER A 276 3.03 -7.73 -1.07
C SER A 276 3.45 -7.56 0.40
N SER A 277 2.51 -7.16 1.27
CA SER A 277 2.79 -6.99 2.69
C SER A 277 3.16 -8.30 3.39
N ILE A 278 2.48 -9.41 3.04
CA ILE A 278 2.78 -10.74 3.60
C ILE A 278 4.14 -11.26 3.12
N ILE A 279 4.53 -11.01 1.88
CA ILE A 279 5.83 -11.43 1.37
C ILE A 279 6.96 -10.57 1.96
N LEU A 280 6.74 -9.26 2.07
CA LEU A 280 7.75 -8.34 2.59
C LEU A 280 8.03 -8.56 4.08
N PHE A 281 7.06 -8.97 4.88
CA PHE A 281 7.26 -9.18 6.31
C PHE A 281 8.30 -10.29 6.63
N PRO A 282 8.17 -11.54 6.13
CA PRO A 282 9.22 -12.56 6.32
C PRO A 282 10.53 -12.21 5.64
N ALA A 283 10.48 -11.54 4.49
CA ALA A 283 11.67 -11.14 3.76
C ALA A 283 12.51 -10.10 4.53
N THR A 284 11.88 -9.13 5.17
CA THR A 284 12.57 -8.16 6.05
C THR A 284 13.13 -8.84 7.29
N LEU A 285 12.37 -9.72 7.94
CA LEU A 285 12.87 -10.51 9.07
C LEU A 285 14.06 -11.38 8.67
N GLY A 286 13.97 -12.09 7.54
CA GLY A 286 15.06 -12.90 7.03
C GLY A 286 16.32 -12.10 6.75
N GLY A 287 16.18 -10.89 6.19
CA GLY A 287 17.30 -9.96 5.99
C GLY A 287 17.99 -9.54 7.29
N TRP A 288 17.22 -9.32 8.36
CA TRP A 288 17.78 -8.94 9.67
C TRP A 288 18.50 -10.09 10.37
N PHE A 289 17.99 -11.31 10.27
CA PHE A 289 18.54 -12.49 10.94
C PHE A 289 19.53 -13.29 10.07
N SER A 290 19.70 -12.95 8.80
CA SER A 290 20.58 -13.68 7.87
C SER A 290 22.06 -13.68 8.29
N GLN A 291 22.49 -12.70 9.07
CA GLN A 291 23.86 -12.59 9.59
C GLN A 291 24.06 -13.29 10.94
N THR A 292 23.00 -13.86 11.54
CA THR A 292 23.09 -14.57 12.81
C THR A 292 23.52 -16.02 12.55
N GLU A 293 24.57 -16.47 13.23
CA GLU A 293 25.06 -17.84 13.13
C GLU A 293 23.93 -18.85 13.42
N GLY A 294 23.72 -19.80 12.50
CA GLY A 294 22.69 -20.85 12.59
C GLY A 294 21.39 -20.58 11.80
N LEU A 295 21.16 -19.39 11.27
CA LEU A 295 19.96 -19.04 10.51
C LEU A 295 20.20 -18.85 9.00
N GLY A 296 21.28 -19.39 8.45
CA GLY A 296 21.65 -19.30 7.03
C GLY A 296 20.59 -19.85 6.05
N TRP A 297 19.72 -20.75 6.51
CA TRP A 297 18.61 -21.25 5.71
C TRP A 297 17.56 -20.16 5.40
N LEU A 298 17.41 -19.17 6.28
CA LEU A 298 16.53 -18.00 6.03
C LEU A 298 17.07 -17.14 4.88
N ALA A 299 18.39 -16.99 4.76
CA ALA A 299 18.99 -16.26 3.65
C ALA A 299 18.68 -16.93 2.29
N ASN A 300 18.68 -18.26 2.24
CA ASN A 300 18.33 -19.01 1.02
C ASN A 300 16.84 -18.85 0.64
N ILE A 301 15.94 -18.82 1.64
CA ILE A 301 14.52 -18.55 1.38
C ILE A 301 14.33 -17.12 0.90
N THR A 302 14.98 -16.15 1.55
CA THR A 302 14.88 -14.74 1.19
C THR A 302 15.42 -14.49 -0.23
N SER A 303 16.52 -15.11 -0.62
CA SER A 303 17.06 -15.00 -1.98
C SER A 303 16.13 -15.62 -3.03
N SER A 304 15.48 -16.74 -2.72
CA SER A 304 14.50 -17.39 -3.61
C SER A 304 13.19 -16.60 -3.73
N LEU A 305 12.84 -15.79 -2.73
CA LEU A 305 11.69 -14.89 -2.74
C LEU A 305 12.04 -13.48 -3.24
N SER A 306 13.21 -13.31 -3.87
CA SER A 306 13.59 -12.02 -4.46
C SER A 306 12.77 -11.72 -5.73
N PRO A 307 12.43 -10.45 -6.00
CA PRO A 307 11.76 -10.05 -7.21
C PRO A 307 12.51 -10.52 -8.47
N GLY A 308 11.77 -11.03 -9.46
CA GLY A 308 12.36 -11.58 -10.68
C GLY A 308 12.59 -13.09 -10.65
N GLN A 309 12.56 -13.74 -9.50
CA GLN A 309 12.63 -15.20 -9.41
C GLN A 309 11.28 -15.86 -9.76
N PRO A 310 11.27 -16.99 -10.47
CA PRO A 310 10.02 -17.68 -10.83
C PRO A 310 9.18 -18.06 -9.60
N LEU A 311 9.83 -18.48 -8.52
CA LEU A 311 9.17 -18.85 -7.28
C LEU A 311 8.44 -17.67 -6.65
N TYR A 312 9.07 -16.49 -6.65
CA TYR A 312 8.45 -15.25 -6.19
C TYR A 312 7.17 -14.93 -6.98
N ILE A 313 7.25 -14.99 -8.32
CA ILE A 313 6.12 -14.67 -9.20
C ILE A 313 4.95 -15.64 -8.94
N MET A 314 5.22 -16.94 -8.83
CA MET A 314 4.21 -17.96 -8.54
C MET A 314 3.56 -17.74 -7.17
N PHE A 315 4.37 -17.51 -6.15
CA PHE A 315 3.87 -17.29 -4.79
C PHE A 315 3.06 -15.99 -4.69
N TYR A 316 3.55 -14.91 -5.29
CA TYR A 316 2.86 -13.63 -5.33
C TYR A 316 1.52 -13.72 -6.07
N ALA A 317 1.48 -14.35 -7.24
CA ALA A 317 0.26 -14.55 -8.00
C ALA A 317 -0.76 -15.41 -7.22
N SER A 318 -0.30 -16.49 -6.59
CA SER A 318 -1.15 -17.34 -5.75
C SER A 318 -1.71 -16.59 -4.54
N ALA A 319 -0.89 -15.79 -3.89
CA ALA A 319 -1.30 -14.96 -2.77
C ALA A 319 -2.35 -13.91 -3.20
N ILE A 320 -2.15 -13.24 -4.33
CA ILE A 320 -3.13 -12.29 -4.88
C ILE A 320 -4.47 -12.99 -5.14
N MET A 321 -4.47 -14.16 -5.78
CA MET A 321 -5.69 -14.91 -6.04
C MET A 321 -6.39 -15.32 -4.74
N PHE A 322 -5.64 -15.86 -3.80
CA PHE A 322 -6.18 -16.23 -2.49
C PHE A 322 -6.85 -15.04 -1.79
N PHE A 323 -6.16 -13.90 -1.71
CA PHE A 323 -6.73 -12.70 -1.06
C PHE A 323 -7.88 -12.09 -1.84
N ALA A 324 -7.91 -12.20 -3.17
CA ALA A 324 -9.04 -11.74 -3.96
C ALA A 324 -10.32 -12.51 -3.62
N PHE A 325 -10.25 -13.85 -3.56
CA PHE A 325 -11.38 -14.68 -3.15
C PHE A 325 -11.76 -14.46 -1.70
N PHE A 326 -10.78 -14.43 -0.82
CA PHE A 326 -10.99 -14.25 0.61
C PHE A 326 -11.66 -12.89 0.92
N TYR A 327 -11.14 -11.80 0.37
CA TYR A 327 -11.68 -10.47 0.58
C TYR A 327 -13.08 -10.31 -0.03
N THR A 328 -13.31 -10.89 -1.19
CA THR A 328 -14.64 -10.88 -1.81
C THR A 328 -15.65 -11.62 -0.95
N ALA A 329 -15.30 -12.77 -0.39
CA ALA A 329 -16.16 -13.53 0.51
C ALA A 329 -16.50 -12.76 1.81
N LEU A 330 -15.57 -11.93 2.31
CA LEU A 330 -15.78 -11.11 3.50
C LEU A 330 -16.63 -9.86 3.27
N THR A 331 -16.52 -9.26 2.09
CA THR A 331 -17.20 -7.99 1.77
C THR A 331 -18.57 -8.19 1.16
N PHE A 332 -18.77 -9.29 0.45
CA PHE A 332 -20.04 -9.58 -0.23
C PHE A 332 -20.71 -10.80 0.40
N ASN A 333 -21.77 -10.55 1.17
CA ASN A 333 -22.68 -11.60 1.65
C ASN A 333 -23.88 -11.68 0.70
N ALA A 334 -23.88 -12.71 -0.14
CA ALA A 334 -24.93 -12.92 -1.13
C ALA A 334 -26.31 -13.14 -0.45
N LYS A 335 -26.33 -13.78 0.74
CA LYS A 335 -27.55 -14.07 1.49
C LYS A 335 -28.18 -12.78 2.03
N ASP A 336 -27.38 -11.93 2.71
CA ASP A 336 -27.88 -10.66 3.24
C ASP A 336 -28.36 -9.73 2.12
N THR A 337 -27.70 -9.78 0.95
CA THR A 337 -28.14 -9.00 -0.22
C THR A 337 -29.45 -9.52 -0.80
N ALA A 338 -29.64 -10.84 -0.83
CA ALA A 338 -30.88 -11.46 -1.29
C ALA A 338 -32.05 -11.22 -0.32
N ASP A 339 -31.78 -11.26 0.99
CA ASP A 339 -32.80 -11.02 2.02
C ASP A 339 -33.25 -9.55 2.07
N ASN A 340 -32.44 -8.61 1.55
CA ASN A 340 -32.75 -7.17 1.46
C ASN A 340 -33.40 -6.77 0.14
N LEU A 341 -33.54 -7.66 -0.85
CA LEU A 341 -34.18 -7.44 -2.15
C LEU A 341 -35.62 -7.90 -2.14
#